data_af070d6e0fe621fb9d3ac1cddf94268c
#
_entry.id   af070d6e0fe621fb9d3ac1cddf94268c
#
_cell.length_a   1.000
_cell.length_b   1.000
_cell.length_c   1.000
_cell.angle_alpha   90.00
_cell.angle_beta   90.00
_cell.angle_gamma   90.00
#
_symmetry.space_group_name_H-M   'P 1'
#
loop_
_entity.id
_entity.type
_entity.pdbx_description
1 polymer ?
#
loop_
_entity_poly.entity_id
_entity_poly.type
_entity_poly.pdbx_seq_one_letter_code
_entity_poly.pdbx_strand_id
1 'polypeptide(L)'
;LHSDVSCNVRLKCGKTHNSTQYFIDGKYVSKKEIDKIKNIAQVDYCLKMKDFLSAKLKLIEKYLTRYCDAELDKGYQNLCYGRRQIVTPIQQPLDEFVEEWMTVRYEASERWEDGKPYFTTIKGEKVRSKSEKIISDELAAHNIPYRYEYPIELTVGKQQRIFRPDFMVLNKRTRQVYMLEHLGMMDKTNYYNSSLNKLDIYEQNGYLLGKNLLILHETSEAPINVSVLRNYIDEYFE
;
A
#
# COMPACT_ATOMS: atom_id res chain seq x y z
N LEU A 1 25.56 -20.20 6.17
CA LEU A 1 24.91 -21.45 6.59
C LEU A 1 25.43 -22.57 5.72
N HIS A 2 26.13 -23.50 6.35
CA HIS A 2 27.05 -24.44 5.75
C HIS A 2 26.43 -25.46 4.80
N SER A 3 27.08 -25.56 3.66
CA SER A 3 26.74 -26.25 2.42
C SER A 3 27.31 -27.68 2.32
N ASP A 4 27.20 -28.52 3.36
CA ASP A 4 27.75 -29.89 3.24
C ASP A 4 26.78 -31.02 3.65
N VAL A 5 25.48 -30.78 3.53
CA VAL A 5 24.51 -31.89 3.65
C VAL A 5 24.06 -32.24 2.22
N SER A 6 24.53 -33.38 1.70
CA SER A 6 24.11 -33.85 0.38
C SER A 6 22.58 -34.01 0.37
N CYS A 7 21.92 -33.48 -0.66
CA CYS A 7 20.47 -33.46 -0.83
C CYS A 7 19.77 -34.83 -0.88
N ASN A 8 20.47 -35.96 -0.72
CA ASN A 8 19.95 -37.31 -0.89
C ASN A 8 19.95 -38.16 0.38
N VAL A 9 20.17 -37.57 1.56
CA VAL A 9 20.20 -38.30 2.82
C VAL A 9 18.78 -38.50 3.36
N ARG A 10 18.37 -39.75 3.54
CA ARG A 10 17.03 -40.09 4.03
C ARG A 10 17.02 -40.29 5.55
N LEU A 11 16.34 -39.37 6.26
CA LEU A 11 16.10 -39.50 7.70
C LEU A 11 14.78 -40.25 7.96
N LYS A 12 14.83 -41.30 8.80
CA LYS A 12 13.64 -41.98 9.32
C LYS A 12 13.62 -41.87 10.85
N CYS A 13 12.42 -41.69 11.39
CA CYS A 13 12.19 -41.69 12.83
C CYS A 13 11.34 -42.89 13.22
N GLY A 14 11.82 -43.71 14.19
CA GLY A 14 11.08 -44.80 14.80
C GLY A 14 10.63 -44.42 16.20
N LYS A 15 9.41 -44.80 16.60
CA LYS A 15 8.95 -44.68 18.00
C LYS A 15 9.15 -46.01 18.73
N THR A 16 9.82 -46.00 19.90
CA THR A 16 9.76 -47.06 20.91
C THR A 16 8.95 -46.54 22.10
N HIS A 17 8.52 -47.45 23.03
CA HIS A 17 7.64 -47.09 24.15
C HIS A 17 8.05 -45.85 24.94
N ASN A 18 9.35 -45.57 25.04
CA ASN A 18 9.86 -44.44 25.85
C ASN A 18 10.83 -43.49 25.11
N SER A 19 11.09 -43.67 23.80
CA SER A 19 12.04 -42.80 23.09
C SER A 19 11.85 -42.82 21.58
N THR A 20 12.32 -41.75 20.92
CA THR A 20 12.45 -41.69 19.47
C THR A 20 13.83 -42.16 19.06
N GLN A 21 13.90 -43.07 18.08
CA GLN A 21 15.12 -43.53 17.42
C GLN A 21 15.24 -42.89 16.05
N TYR A 22 16.45 -42.60 15.66
CA TYR A 22 16.76 -41.94 14.40
C TYR A 22 17.61 -42.86 13.49
N PHE A 23 17.31 -42.89 12.20
CA PHE A 23 18.02 -43.68 11.23
C PHE A 23 18.35 -42.79 10.03
N ILE A 24 19.63 -42.76 9.66
CA ILE A 24 20.12 -42.07 8.46
C ILE A 24 20.51 -43.14 7.46
N ASP A 25 19.89 -43.13 6.26
CA ASP A 25 20.07 -44.12 5.22
C ASP A 25 19.96 -45.58 5.71
N GLY A 26 19.03 -45.80 6.63
CA GLY A 26 18.75 -47.10 7.22
C GLY A 26 19.67 -47.51 8.38
N LYS A 27 20.67 -46.74 8.73
CA LYS A 27 21.56 -46.99 9.87
C LYS A 27 21.10 -46.19 11.08
N TYR A 28 21.09 -46.86 12.25
CA TYR A 28 20.78 -46.22 13.51
C TYR A 28 21.82 -45.15 13.87
N VAL A 29 21.35 -44.01 14.33
CA VAL A 29 22.18 -42.88 14.76
C VAL A 29 21.92 -42.56 16.23
N SER A 30 23.00 -42.48 17.01
CA SER A 30 22.90 -42.17 18.43
C SER A 30 22.41 -40.74 18.67
N LYS A 31 21.68 -40.52 19.75
CA LYS A 31 21.30 -39.19 20.25
C LYS A 31 22.47 -38.27 20.53
N LYS A 32 23.70 -38.82 20.66
CA LYS A 32 24.94 -38.02 20.80
C LYS A 32 25.21 -37.18 19.52
N GLU A 33 24.67 -37.59 18.37
CA GLU A 33 24.79 -36.88 17.09
C GLU A 33 23.53 -36.04 16.77
N ILE A 34 22.85 -35.55 17.83
CA ILE A 34 21.56 -34.86 17.68
C ILE A 34 21.63 -33.64 16.73
N ASP A 35 22.74 -32.94 16.68
CA ASP A 35 22.89 -31.76 15.82
C ASP A 35 22.96 -32.14 14.37
N LYS A 36 23.60 -33.25 14.00
CA LYS A 36 23.58 -33.81 12.65
C LYS A 36 22.17 -34.25 12.25
N ILE A 37 21.46 -34.91 13.16
CA ILE A 37 20.07 -35.32 12.93
C ILE A 37 19.17 -34.11 12.70
N LYS A 38 19.30 -33.04 13.55
CA LYS A 38 18.54 -31.78 13.38
C LYS A 38 18.83 -31.14 12.03
N ASN A 39 20.08 -31.05 11.62
CA ASN A 39 20.47 -30.43 10.35
C ASN A 39 19.84 -31.18 9.17
N ILE A 40 19.91 -32.52 9.15
CA ILE A 40 19.28 -33.33 8.09
C ILE A 40 17.77 -33.15 8.09
N ALA A 41 17.14 -33.19 9.27
CA ALA A 41 15.70 -32.97 9.38
C ALA A 41 15.27 -31.57 8.89
N GLN A 42 16.06 -30.55 9.23
CA GLN A 42 15.81 -29.19 8.80
C GLN A 42 15.94 -29.02 7.29
N VAL A 43 16.97 -29.62 6.69
CA VAL A 43 17.16 -29.60 5.23
C VAL A 43 16.00 -30.29 4.50
N ASP A 44 15.59 -31.49 4.96
CA ASP A 44 14.45 -32.23 4.39
C ASP A 44 13.15 -31.43 4.48
N TYR A 45 12.91 -30.82 5.66
CA TYR A 45 11.78 -29.93 5.84
C TYR A 45 11.82 -28.72 4.88
N CYS A 46 12.96 -28.03 4.79
CA CYS A 46 13.11 -26.87 3.91
C CYS A 46 12.91 -27.23 2.45
N LEU A 47 13.40 -28.38 1.98
CA LEU A 47 13.19 -28.85 0.61
C LEU A 47 11.71 -29.11 0.34
N LYS A 48 11.00 -29.82 1.22
CA LYS A 48 9.58 -30.05 1.11
C LYS A 48 8.76 -28.76 1.12
N MET A 49 9.13 -27.80 1.98
CA MET A 49 8.47 -26.49 2.00
C MET A 49 8.75 -25.70 0.73
N LYS A 50 9.98 -25.73 0.22
CA LYS A 50 10.32 -25.09 -1.06
C LYS A 50 9.43 -25.62 -2.20
N ASP A 51 9.28 -26.95 -2.33
CA ASP A 51 8.46 -27.56 -3.37
C ASP A 51 6.99 -27.17 -3.22
N PHE A 52 6.47 -27.26 -1.99
CA PHE A 52 5.12 -26.83 -1.67
C PHE A 52 4.86 -25.35 -2.00
N LEU A 53 5.74 -24.46 -1.57
CA LEU A 53 5.62 -23.02 -1.81
C LEU A 53 5.78 -22.68 -3.30
N SER A 54 6.71 -23.36 -4.00
CA SER A 54 6.90 -23.17 -5.44
C SER A 54 5.65 -23.58 -6.24
N ALA A 55 4.99 -24.66 -5.84
CA ALA A 55 3.74 -25.07 -6.48
C ALA A 55 2.62 -24.05 -6.22
N LYS A 56 2.52 -23.48 -5.01
CA LYS A 56 1.55 -22.43 -4.69
C LYS A 56 1.83 -21.14 -5.45
N LEU A 57 3.10 -20.74 -5.53
CA LEU A 57 3.52 -19.54 -6.29
C LEU A 57 3.10 -19.65 -7.76
N LYS A 58 3.36 -20.78 -8.41
CA LYS A 58 2.93 -21.02 -9.80
C LYS A 58 1.41 -20.90 -10.00
N LEU A 59 0.61 -21.31 -9.02
CA LEU A 59 -0.85 -21.15 -9.10
C LEU A 59 -1.27 -19.69 -8.98
N ILE A 60 -0.63 -18.95 -8.09
CA ILE A 60 -0.88 -17.50 -7.91
C ILE A 60 -0.45 -16.74 -9.17
N GLU A 61 0.75 -17.00 -9.68
CA GLU A 61 1.25 -16.40 -10.93
C GLU A 61 0.30 -16.67 -12.11
N LYS A 62 -0.17 -17.91 -12.24
CA LYS A 62 -1.16 -18.28 -13.28
C LYS A 62 -2.49 -17.58 -13.09
N TYR A 63 -2.92 -17.36 -11.84
CA TYR A 63 -4.13 -16.59 -11.55
C TYR A 63 -3.92 -15.12 -11.93
N LEU A 64 -2.84 -14.49 -11.48
CA LEU A 64 -2.53 -13.09 -11.74
C LEU A 64 -2.35 -12.80 -13.24
N THR A 65 -1.72 -13.71 -14.01
CA THR A 65 -1.61 -13.54 -15.47
C THR A 65 -2.95 -13.65 -16.20
N ARG A 66 -3.94 -14.30 -15.64
CA ARG A 66 -5.29 -14.40 -16.20
C ARG A 66 -6.24 -13.35 -15.65
N TYR A 67 -5.96 -12.88 -14.45
CA TYR A 67 -6.76 -11.83 -13.81
C TYR A 67 -6.35 -10.48 -14.39
N CYS A 68 -7.26 -9.88 -15.13
CA CYS A 68 -7.10 -8.54 -15.66
C CYS A 68 -8.38 -7.77 -15.38
N ASP A 69 -8.33 -6.76 -14.53
CA ASP A 69 -9.46 -5.85 -14.27
C ASP A 69 -9.99 -5.24 -15.59
N ALA A 70 -9.07 -5.06 -16.56
CA ALA A 70 -9.41 -4.61 -17.90
C ALA A 70 -10.33 -5.59 -18.68
N GLU A 71 -10.51 -6.84 -18.26
CA GLU A 71 -11.47 -7.75 -18.93
C GLU A 71 -12.92 -7.36 -18.63
N LEU A 72 -13.22 -6.88 -17.43
CA LEU A 72 -14.54 -6.36 -17.11
C LEU A 72 -14.85 -5.11 -17.92
N ASP A 73 -13.88 -4.20 -18.02
CA ASP A 73 -14.01 -3.00 -18.84
C ASP A 73 -14.16 -3.35 -20.33
N LYS A 74 -13.36 -4.29 -20.86
CA LYS A 74 -13.48 -4.78 -22.24
C LYS A 74 -14.84 -5.42 -22.51
N GLY A 75 -15.40 -6.17 -21.55
CA GLY A 75 -16.73 -6.74 -21.66
C GLY A 75 -17.80 -5.69 -21.98
N TYR A 76 -17.75 -4.56 -21.29
CA TYR A 76 -18.65 -3.43 -21.52
C TYR A 76 -18.28 -2.63 -22.81
N GLN A 77 -16.99 -2.33 -22.99
CA GLN A 77 -16.50 -1.55 -24.15
C GLN A 77 -16.75 -2.25 -25.49
N ASN A 78 -16.75 -3.59 -25.54
CA ASN A 78 -17.04 -4.37 -26.73
C ASN A 78 -18.53 -4.40 -27.12
N LEU A 79 -19.42 -3.89 -26.25
CA LEU A 79 -20.82 -3.72 -26.62
C LEU A 79 -20.95 -2.63 -27.69
N CYS A 80 -21.83 -2.86 -28.67
CA CYS A 80 -22.15 -1.81 -29.64
C CYS A 80 -22.76 -0.58 -28.92
N TYR A 81 -22.64 0.58 -29.54
CA TYR A 81 -23.08 1.85 -28.97
C TYR A 81 -24.51 1.80 -28.40
N GLY A 82 -25.46 1.25 -29.16
CA GLY A 82 -26.86 1.16 -28.72
C GLY A 82 -27.04 0.30 -27.45
N ARG A 83 -26.24 -0.77 -27.28
CA ARG A 83 -26.27 -1.57 -26.06
C ARG A 83 -25.65 -0.84 -24.87
N ARG A 84 -24.55 -0.14 -25.07
CA ARG A 84 -23.93 0.65 -24.01
C ARG A 84 -24.86 1.71 -23.43
N GLN A 85 -25.78 2.24 -24.23
CA GLN A 85 -26.75 3.24 -23.78
C GLN A 85 -27.84 2.70 -22.85
N ILE A 86 -28.08 1.39 -22.86
CA ILE A 86 -29.17 0.77 -22.10
C ILE A 86 -28.69 -0.23 -21.03
N VAL A 87 -27.41 -0.55 -21.02
CA VAL A 87 -26.79 -1.49 -20.05
C VAL A 87 -26.06 -0.70 -18.98
N THR A 88 -26.35 -0.98 -17.74
CA THR A 88 -25.52 -0.52 -16.62
C THR A 88 -24.35 -1.46 -16.45
N PRO A 89 -23.09 -1.00 -16.57
CA PRO A 89 -21.93 -1.86 -16.35
C PRO A 89 -21.90 -2.37 -14.91
N ILE A 90 -21.42 -3.60 -14.69
CA ILE A 90 -21.21 -4.18 -13.36
C ILE A 90 -20.19 -3.33 -12.57
N GLN A 91 -19.19 -2.84 -13.28
CA GLN A 91 -18.21 -1.91 -12.78
C GLN A 91 -18.06 -0.76 -13.80
N GLN A 92 -18.10 0.47 -13.34
CA GLN A 92 -17.89 1.63 -14.20
C GLN A 92 -16.52 1.52 -14.89
N PRO A 93 -16.39 1.79 -16.19
CA PRO A 93 -15.10 1.82 -16.88
C PRO A 93 -14.09 2.70 -16.15
N LEU A 94 -12.82 2.26 -16.12
CA LEU A 94 -11.81 2.94 -15.32
C LEU A 94 -11.62 4.41 -15.69
N ASP A 95 -11.59 4.68 -17.02
CA ASP A 95 -11.37 6.04 -17.50
C ASP A 95 -12.54 6.97 -17.09
N GLU A 96 -13.78 6.49 -17.21
CA GLU A 96 -14.99 7.23 -16.79
C GLU A 96 -14.97 7.48 -15.28
N PHE A 97 -14.60 6.46 -14.49
CA PHE A 97 -14.49 6.57 -13.03
C PHE A 97 -13.45 7.61 -12.62
N VAL A 98 -12.26 7.56 -13.23
CA VAL A 98 -11.18 8.52 -12.94
C VAL A 98 -11.55 9.92 -13.35
N GLU A 99 -12.18 10.08 -14.52
CA GLU A 99 -12.65 11.38 -15.02
C GLU A 99 -13.73 11.95 -14.06
N GLU A 100 -14.74 11.18 -13.72
CA GLU A 100 -15.76 11.59 -12.75
C GLU A 100 -15.14 11.97 -11.40
N TRP A 101 -14.23 11.14 -10.90
CA TRP A 101 -13.53 11.42 -9.65
C TRP A 101 -12.72 12.72 -9.74
N MET A 102 -12.04 13.00 -10.84
CA MET A 102 -11.22 14.21 -11.03
C MET A 102 -12.04 15.48 -11.30
N THR A 103 -13.23 15.37 -11.89
CA THR A 103 -14.06 16.52 -12.27
C THR A 103 -14.97 17.04 -11.16
N VAL A 104 -15.02 16.36 -10.00
CA VAL A 104 -15.77 16.85 -8.85
C VAL A 104 -15.27 18.24 -8.45
N ARG A 105 -16.15 19.23 -8.58
CA ARG A 105 -15.86 20.60 -8.16
C ARG A 105 -16.05 20.75 -6.67
N TYR A 106 -15.14 21.43 -6.02
CA TYR A 106 -15.21 21.78 -4.63
C TYR A 106 -14.66 23.19 -4.42
N GLU A 107 -15.13 23.85 -3.37
CA GLU A 107 -14.64 25.18 -3.03
C GLU A 107 -13.20 25.09 -2.52
N ALA A 108 -12.34 25.93 -3.07
CA ALA A 108 -10.99 26.10 -2.55
C ALA A 108 -11.04 26.55 -1.08
N SER A 109 -9.98 26.26 -0.34
CA SER A 109 -9.88 26.72 1.03
C SER A 109 -9.98 28.25 1.11
N GLU A 110 -10.84 28.80 1.98
CA GLU A 110 -10.94 30.24 2.27
C GLU A 110 -9.62 30.84 2.83
N ARG A 111 -8.66 29.98 3.14
CA ARG A 111 -7.35 30.39 3.71
C ARG A 111 -6.36 30.95 2.69
N TRP A 112 -6.77 31.20 1.45
CA TRP A 112 -5.98 31.98 0.50
C TRP A 112 -6.07 33.46 0.86
N GLU A 113 -5.24 33.88 1.84
CA GLU A 113 -5.12 35.30 2.19
C GLU A 113 -4.31 36.02 1.10
N ASP A 114 -4.83 37.14 0.64
CA ASP A 114 -4.12 37.99 -0.30
C ASP A 114 -2.74 38.37 0.25
N GLY A 115 -1.70 38.11 -0.56
CA GLY A 115 -0.30 38.46 -0.19
C GLY A 115 0.51 37.34 0.43
N LYS A 116 -0.05 36.16 0.75
CA LYS A 116 0.77 35.02 1.15
C LYS A 116 1.44 34.36 -0.07
N PRO A 117 2.71 33.94 0.04
CA PRO A 117 3.40 33.25 -1.04
C PRO A 117 2.72 31.90 -1.32
N TYR A 118 2.66 31.54 -2.57
CA TYR A 118 2.20 30.21 -3.03
C TYR A 118 3.20 29.65 -4.03
N PHE A 119 3.14 28.35 -4.23
CA PHE A 119 3.93 27.65 -5.23
C PHE A 119 2.98 27.13 -6.32
N THR A 120 3.44 27.16 -7.56
CA THR A 120 2.67 26.62 -8.68
C THR A 120 3.20 25.24 -9.04
N THR A 121 2.31 24.25 -9.08
CA THR A 121 2.63 22.87 -9.46
C THR A 121 2.78 22.74 -10.99
N ILE A 122 3.28 21.60 -11.47
CA ILE A 122 3.39 21.30 -12.90
C ILE A 122 2.01 21.32 -13.60
N LYS A 123 0.92 21.02 -12.85
CA LYS A 123 -0.46 21.12 -13.35
C LYS A 123 -1.07 22.52 -13.29
N GLY A 124 -0.32 23.51 -12.82
CA GLY A 124 -0.81 24.88 -12.67
C GLY A 124 -1.62 25.15 -11.40
N GLU A 125 -1.72 24.18 -10.49
CA GLU A 125 -2.41 24.35 -9.21
C GLU A 125 -1.58 25.19 -8.25
N LYS A 126 -2.24 25.99 -7.41
CA LYS A 126 -1.59 26.74 -6.34
C LYS A 126 -1.57 25.90 -5.07
N VAL A 127 -0.40 25.76 -4.46
CA VAL A 127 -0.18 25.07 -3.18
C VAL A 127 0.56 25.96 -2.20
N ARG A 128 0.45 25.71 -0.90
CA ARG A 128 0.94 26.63 0.14
C ARG A 128 2.40 26.43 0.49
N SER A 129 2.95 25.26 0.27
CA SER A 129 4.33 24.94 0.63
C SER A 129 5.12 24.36 -0.53
N LYS A 130 6.44 24.46 -0.44
CA LYS A 130 7.36 23.82 -1.38
C LYS A 130 7.22 22.28 -1.35
N SER A 131 6.98 21.73 -0.17
CA SER A 131 6.83 20.28 0.00
C SER A 131 5.54 19.77 -0.64
N GLU A 132 4.43 20.49 -0.51
CA GLU A 132 3.19 20.19 -1.22
C GLU A 132 3.36 20.24 -2.74
N LYS A 133 4.14 21.23 -3.24
CA LYS A 133 4.50 21.28 -4.66
C LYS A 133 5.27 20.04 -5.09
N ILE A 134 6.27 19.61 -4.32
CA ILE A 134 7.06 18.40 -4.64
C ILE A 134 6.15 17.18 -4.67
N ILE A 135 5.25 17.01 -3.68
CA ILE A 135 4.30 15.90 -3.63
C ILE A 135 3.38 15.91 -4.86
N SER A 136 2.78 17.07 -5.17
CA SER A 136 1.92 17.23 -6.34
C SER A 136 2.62 16.87 -7.64
N ASP A 137 3.84 17.36 -7.81
CA ASP A 137 4.61 17.17 -9.03
C ASP A 137 5.04 15.70 -9.20
N GLU A 138 5.43 15.01 -8.12
CA GLU A 138 5.75 13.58 -8.16
C GLU A 138 4.49 12.74 -8.46
N LEU A 139 3.35 13.00 -7.81
CA LEU A 139 2.09 12.32 -8.12
C LEU A 139 1.68 12.54 -9.59
N ALA A 140 1.85 13.75 -10.10
CA ALA A 140 1.58 14.06 -11.50
C ALA A 140 2.52 13.35 -12.47
N ALA A 141 3.82 13.29 -12.16
CA ALA A 141 4.82 12.60 -12.98
C ALA A 141 4.55 11.09 -13.12
N HIS A 142 3.97 10.47 -12.08
CA HIS A 142 3.54 9.07 -12.06
C HIS A 142 2.11 8.86 -12.56
N ASN A 143 1.43 9.91 -13.08
CA ASN A 143 0.04 9.85 -13.50
C ASN A 143 -0.94 9.36 -12.43
N ILE A 144 -0.65 9.65 -11.15
CA ILE A 144 -1.52 9.33 -10.03
C ILE A 144 -2.57 10.44 -9.87
N PRO A 145 -3.87 10.11 -9.91
CA PRO A 145 -4.92 11.10 -9.68
C PRO A 145 -4.94 11.53 -8.22
N TYR A 146 -4.99 12.84 -7.99
CA TYR A 146 -5.12 13.40 -6.65
C TYR A 146 -6.00 14.64 -6.66
N ARG A 147 -6.54 14.98 -5.49
CA ARG A 147 -7.23 16.24 -5.20
C ARG A 147 -6.51 16.93 -4.06
N TYR A 148 -6.16 18.17 -4.25
CA TYR A 148 -5.51 19.01 -3.24
C TYR A 148 -6.56 19.68 -2.36
N GLU A 149 -6.42 19.60 -1.02
CA GLU A 149 -7.33 20.19 -0.03
C GLU A 149 -8.82 19.89 -0.24
N TYR A 150 -9.15 18.69 -0.69
CA TYR A 150 -10.51 18.27 -0.87
C TYR A 150 -11.26 18.25 0.48
N PRO A 151 -12.43 18.96 0.60
CA PRO A 151 -13.16 19.02 1.85
C PRO A 151 -13.81 17.67 2.17
N ILE A 152 -13.60 17.20 3.41
CA ILE A 152 -14.24 16.02 3.96
C ILE A 152 -14.97 16.40 5.25
N GLU A 153 -16.14 15.83 5.49
CA GLU A 153 -16.88 16.02 6.72
C GLU A 153 -16.49 14.95 7.74
N LEU A 154 -16.07 15.38 8.92
CA LEU A 154 -15.66 14.49 10.02
C LEU A 154 -16.43 14.81 11.28
N THR A 155 -16.73 13.78 12.07
CA THR A 155 -17.37 13.91 13.37
C THR A 155 -16.34 14.25 14.44
N VAL A 156 -16.53 15.38 15.11
CA VAL A 156 -15.70 15.81 16.27
C VAL A 156 -16.62 15.94 17.48
N GLY A 157 -16.59 14.96 18.35
CA GLY A 157 -17.54 14.87 19.45
C GLY A 157 -18.98 14.65 18.95
N LYS A 158 -19.83 15.69 19.06
CA LYS A 158 -21.23 15.65 18.59
C LYS A 158 -21.48 16.53 17.35
N GLN A 159 -20.45 17.07 16.76
CA GLN A 159 -20.57 18.02 15.65
C GLN A 159 -19.87 17.49 14.40
N GLN A 160 -20.45 17.80 13.24
CA GLN A 160 -19.78 17.63 11.96
C GLN A 160 -18.93 18.86 11.68
N ARG A 161 -17.70 18.64 11.22
CA ARG A 161 -16.76 19.70 10.82
C ARG A 161 -16.09 19.34 9.51
N ILE A 162 -15.84 20.35 8.69
CA ILE A 162 -15.12 20.19 7.44
C ILE A 162 -13.62 20.21 7.72
N PHE A 163 -12.93 19.16 7.30
CA PHE A 163 -11.48 19.05 7.27
C PHE A 163 -11.00 19.07 5.83
N ARG A 164 -9.79 19.54 5.62
CA ARG A 164 -9.14 19.56 4.31
C ARG A 164 -7.78 18.91 4.48
N PRO A 165 -7.66 17.61 4.19
CA PRO A 165 -6.36 16.94 4.11
C PRO A 165 -5.56 17.53 2.96
N ASP A 166 -4.24 17.46 3.05
CA ASP A 166 -3.37 18.02 2.01
C ASP A 166 -3.66 17.36 0.66
N PHE A 167 -3.80 16.04 0.62
CA PHE A 167 -4.12 15.32 -0.59
C PHE A 167 -5.10 14.16 -0.34
N MET A 168 -6.05 14.01 -1.26
CA MET A 168 -6.80 12.76 -1.44
C MET A 168 -6.26 12.12 -2.72
N VAL A 169 -5.69 10.93 -2.61
CA VAL A 169 -4.96 10.25 -3.70
C VAL A 169 -5.71 8.98 -4.10
N LEU A 170 -5.96 8.80 -5.40
CA LEU A 170 -6.67 7.65 -5.93
C LEU A 170 -5.71 6.61 -6.49
N ASN A 171 -5.75 5.39 -5.96
CA ASN A 171 -5.19 4.23 -6.65
C ASN A 171 -6.17 3.78 -7.75
N LYS A 172 -5.77 3.93 -9.00
CA LYS A 172 -6.62 3.60 -10.16
C LYS A 172 -6.96 2.11 -10.23
N ARG A 173 -6.02 1.25 -9.86
CA ARG A 173 -6.17 -0.21 -9.95
C ARG A 173 -7.19 -0.75 -8.94
N THR A 174 -7.11 -0.31 -7.69
CA THR A 174 -7.99 -0.77 -6.61
C THR A 174 -9.21 0.12 -6.41
N ARG A 175 -9.24 1.31 -7.03
CA ARG A 175 -10.22 2.38 -6.83
C ARG A 175 -10.31 2.88 -5.38
N GLN A 176 -9.31 2.54 -4.57
CA GLN A 176 -9.21 3.01 -3.20
C GLN A 176 -8.67 4.43 -3.17
N VAL A 177 -9.29 5.25 -2.32
CA VAL A 177 -8.82 6.61 -2.06
C VAL A 177 -8.04 6.62 -0.75
N TYR A 178 -6.86 7.20 -0.80
CA TYR A 178 -5.99 7.40 0.35
C TYR A 178 -5.95 8.87 0.73
N MET A 179 -5.96 9.15 2.00
CA MET A 179 -5.63 10.46 2.55
C MET A 179 -4.11 10.52 2.73
N LEU A 180 -3.46 11.53 2.17
CA LEU A 180 -2.04 11.77 2.34
C LEU A 180 -1.85 13.15 2.99
N GLU A 181 -1.27 13.16 4.18
CA GLU A 181 -0.94 14.37 4.94
C GLU A 181 0.56 14.62 4.94
N HIS A 182 0.93 15.86 4.80
CA HIS A 182 2.32 16.31 4.96
C HIS A 182 2.47 17.11 6.25
N LEU A 183 3.17 16.54 7.22
CA LEU A 183 3.43 17.17 8.50
C LEU A 183 4.75 17.93 8.45
N GLY A 184 4.68 19.23 8.14
CA GLY A 184 5.83 20.13 8.21
C GLY A 184 6.20 20.51 9.63
N MET A 185 7.42 21.01 9.84
CA MET A 185 7.87 21.61 11.12
C MET A 185 7.59 20.76 12.37
N MET A 186 7.78 19.43 12.27
CA MET A 186 7.53 18.50 13.38
C MET A 186 8.47 18.69 14.58
N ASP A 187 9.50 19.51 14.44
CA ASP A 187 10.40 19.98 15.50
C ASP A 187 9.79 21.09 16.39
N LYS A 188 8.64 21.68 15.98
CA LYS A 188 7.95 22.71 16.76
C LYS A 188 6.82 22.11 17.59
N THR A 189 6.92 22.19 18.92
CA THR A 189 5.99 21.59 19.87
C THR A 189 4.52 21.92 19.63
N ASN A 190 4.20 23.19 19.34
CA ASN A 190 2.82 23.59 19.09
C ASN A 190 2.25 22.97 17.80
N TYR A 191 3.07 22.88 16.75
CA TYR A 191 2.68 22.25 15.51
C TYR A 191 2.50 20.73 15.67
N TYR A 192 3.45 20.10 16.37
CA TYR A 192 3.39 18.68 16.71
C TYR A 192 2.06 18.31 17.42
N ASN A 193 1.72 19.04 18.49
CA ASN A 193 0.48 18.78 19.25
C ASN A 193 -0.78 18.98 18.41
N SER A 194 -0.83 20.00 17.55
CA SER A 194 -1.97 20.22 16.66
C SER A 194 -2.09 19.12 15.60
N SER A 195 -0.96 18.63 15.09
CA SER A 195 -0.92 17.53 14.13
C SER A 195 -1.42 16.22 14.76
N LEU A 196 -0.99 15.89 15.97
CA LEU A 196 -1.50 14.72 16.69
C LEU A 196 -3.00 14.78 16.89
N ASN A 197 -3.54 15.92 17.35
CA ASN A 197 -4.98 16.07 17.50
C ASN A 197 -5.75 15.91 16.18
N LYS A 198 -5.17 16.37 15.06
CA LYS A 198 -5.74 16.18 13.72
C LYS A 198 -5.76 14.70 13.34
N LEU A 199 -4.68 13.97 13.60
CA LEU A 199 -4.58 12.54 13.35
C LEU A 199 -5.57 11.73 14.19
N ASP A 200 -5.71 12.03 15.48
CA ASP A 200 -6.69 11.40 16.36
C ASP A 200 -8.12 11.56 15.82
N ILE A 201 -8.47 12.74 15.30
CA ILE A 201 -9.77 12.97 14.66
C ILE A 201 -9.94 12.12 13.42
N TYR A 202 -8.90 12.01 12.57
CA TYR A 202 -8.95 11.17 11.39
C TYR A 202 -9.16 9.70 11.75
N GLU A 203 -8.41 9.18 12.73
CA GLU A 203 -8.53 7.79 13.18
C GLU A 203 -9.90 7.49 13.77
N GLN A 204 -10.48 8.40 14.56
CA GLN A 204 -11.84 8.29 15.10
C GLN A 204 -12.90 8.25 13.98
N ASN A 205 -12.61 8.79 12.81
CA ASN A 205 -13.48 8.77 11.64
C ASN A 205 -13.13 7.68 10.62
N GLY A 206 -12.27 6.71 10.99
CA GLY A 206 -11.98 5.53 10.18
C GLY A 206 -10.83 5.71 9.17
N TYR A 207 -10.12 6.84 9.22
CA TYR A 207 -8.89 7.01 8.46
C TYR A 207 -7.72 6.49 9.28
N LEU A 208 -7.33 5.25 9.05
CA LEU A 208 -6.33 4.55 9.84
C LEU A 208 -4.95 4.65 9.21
N LEU A 209 -3.96 4.98 10.02
CA LEU A 209 -2.58 5.10 9.60
C LEU A 209 -2.05 3.79 8.99
N GLY A 210 -1.42 3.88 7.81
CA GLY A 210 -0.91 2.74 7.05
C GLY A 210 -1.99 1.94 6.30
N LYS A 211 -3.28 2.29 6.42
CA LYS A 211 -4.37 1.65 5.70
C LYS A 211 -4.97 2.56 4.62
N ASN A 212 -5.50 3.69 5.00
CA ASN A 212 -6.10 4.70 4.12
C ASN A 212 -5.70 6.13 4.52
N LEU A 213 -4.85 6.26 5.53
CA LEU A 213 -4.18 7.49 5.95
C LEU A 213 -2.67 7.28 5.88
N LEU A 214 -1.99 8.10 5.10
CA LEU A 214 -0.55 8.09 4.89
C LEU A 214 0.03 9.43 5.33
N ILE A 215 1.23 9.40 5.90
CA ILE A 215 1.87 10.59 6.45
C ILE A 215 3.28 10.71 5.89
N LEU A 216 3.57 11.87 5.32
CA LEU A 216 4.93 12.34 5.08
C LEU A 216 5.24 13.41 6.13
N HIS A 217 6.49 13.49 6.56
CA HIS A 217 6.89 14.49 7.55
C HIS A 217 8.23 15.11 7.21
N GLU A 218 8.43 16.32 7.71
CA GLU A 218 9.71 17.02 7.64
C GLU A 218 9.96 17.82 8.92
N THR A 219 11.21 18.18 9.12
CA THR A 219 11.66 19.08 10.18
C THR A 219 12.45 20.23 9.57
N SER A 220 12.79 21.23 10.39
CA SER A 220 13.63 22.35 9.93
C SER A 220 15.01 21.91 9.41
N GLU A 221 15.52 20.76 9.89
CA GLU A 221 16.83 20.22 9.50
C GLU A 221 16.74 19.11 8.41
N ALA A 222 15.60 18.43 8.32
CA ALA A 222 15.38 17.33 7.39
C ALA A 222 14.15 17.62 6.51
N PRO A 223 14.33 18.12 5.29
CA PRO A 223 13.25 18.39 4.35
C PRO A 223 12.62 17.08 3.85
N ILE A 224 11.49 17.21 3.16
CA ILE A 224 10.77 16.06 2.59
C ILE A 224 11.71 15.14 1.80
N ASN A 225 11.63 13.86 2.11
CA ASN A 225 12.42 12.82 1.43
C ASN A 225 11.64 12.27 0.23
N VAL A 226 12.02 12.69 -0.97
CA VAL A 226 11.37 12.26 -2.23
C VAL A 226 11.47 10.75 -2.45
N SER A 227 12.53 10.09 -1.98
CA SER A 227 12.65 8.63 -2.10
C SER A 227 11.58 7.91 -1.27
N VAL A 228 11.24 8.43 -0.09
CA VAL A 228 10.15 7.90 0.73
C VAL A 228 8.80 8.12 0.04
N LEU A 229 8.59 9.30 -0.55
CA LEU A 229 7.37 9.57 -1.31
C LEU A 229 7.22 8.61 -2.49
N ARG A 230 8.29 8.32 -3.23
CA ARG A 230 8.27 7.34 -4.33
C ARG A 230 7.97 5.93 -3.85
N ASN A 231 8.53 5.50 -2.72
CA ASN A 231 8.14 4.23 -2.11
C ASN A 231 6.64 4.17 -1.76
N TYR A 232 6.04 5.29 -1.34
CA TYR A 232 4.59 5.35 -1.12
C TYR A 232 3.80 5.28 -2.43
N ILE A 233 4.30 5.88 -3.50
CA ILE A 233 3.68 5.79 -4.82
C ILE A 233 3.67 4.33 -5.29
N ASP A 234 4.81 3.66 -5.24
CA ASP A 234 4.97 2.27 -5.67
C ASP A 234 4.09 1.30 -4.84
N GLU A 235 4.01 1.50 -3.52
CA GLU A 235 3.31 0.57 -2.61
C GLU A 235 1.79 0.79 -2.59
N TYR A 236 1.35 2.05 -2.59
CA TYR A 236 -0.06 2.38 -2.32
C TYR A 236 -0.83 2.88 -3.54
N PHE A 237 -0.17 3.43 -4.57
CA PHE A 237 -0.87 4.13 -5.64
C PHE A 237 -0.70 3.48 -7.02
N GLU A 238 0.29 2.62 -7.22
CA GLU A 238 0.47 1.77 -8.40
C GLU A 238 0.03 0.32 -8.12
#